data_7821401f496c203125d0b0a10b03aae7
#
_entry.id   7821401f496c203125d0b0a10b03aae7
#
_cell.length_a   1.000
_cell.length_b   1.000
_cell.length_c   1.000
_cell.angle_alpha   90.00
_cell.angle_beta   90.00
_cell.angle_gamma   90.00
#
_symmetry.space_group_name_H-M   'P 1'
#
loop_
_entity.id
_entity.type
_entity.pdbx_description
1 polymer ?
#
loop_
_entity_poly.entity_id
_entity_poly.type
_entity_poly.pdbx_seq_one_letter_code
_entity_poly.pdbx_strand_id
1 'polypeptide(L)'
;MGRDGLPTAGGYSQGITVEQDYVCHIPDSIPLDKAAPILCAGITLYSPLTRWGAGPGKKVAIVGMGGLGHMGVQISAALGAETHVISRTRSKEADARRFGAVELHPTSEPGTWESMAGQFDLLVSTLSDGVELDDLVACVKPEGVVAVVGLPEHRQEFLMRNVVNDQKIIAGSSIGGIAKTQEVLNFCAAHDLSL
;
A
#
# COMPACT_ATOMS: atom_id res chain seq x y z
N MET A 1 2.13 25.04 5.58
CA MET A 1 2.67 26.38 5.26
C MET A 1 2.97 27.09 6.57
N GLY A 2 4.11 27.78 6.65
CA GLY A 2 4.44 28.60 7.80
C GLY A 2 3.45 29.76 7.98
N ARG A 3 3.51 30.48 9.13
CA ARG A 3 2.67 31.65 9.42
C ARG A 3 2.87 32.80 8.42
N ASP A 4 3.98 32.77 7.68
CA ASP A 4 4.37 33.70 6.60
C ASP A 4 3.85 33.29 5.21
N GLY A 5 3.11 32.19 5.12
CA GLY A 5 2.58 31.62 3.87
C GLY A 5 3.60 30.88 3.02
N LEU A 6 4.85 30.76 3.49
CA LEU A 6 5.91 30.02 2.80
C LEU A 6 5.87 28.53 3.15
N PRO A 7 6.40 27.64 2.27
CA PRO A 7 6.60 26.24 2.62
C PRO A 7 7.53 26.11 3.83
N THR A 8 7.15 25.28 4.80
CA THR A 8 8.06 24.94 5.92
C THR A 8 9.15 24.01 5.38
N ALA A 9 10.41 24.37 5.62
CA ALA A 9 11.61 23.59 5.34
C ALA A 9 12.32 23.25 6.65
N GLY A 10 13.20 22.25 6.67
CA GLY A 10 14.03 21.96 7.84
C GLY A 10 14.08 20.51 8.27
N GLY A 11 13.60 19.55 7.42
CA GLY A 11 13.70 18.11 7.70
C GLY A 11 15.14 17.60 7.81
N TYR A 12 16.10 18.28 7.19
CA TYR A 12 17.55 17.97 7.31
C TYR A 12 18.20 18.83 8.40
N SER A 13 17.78 18.61 9.64
CA SER A 13 18.30 19.37 10.79
C SER A 13 18.40 18.45 12.02
N GLN A 14 19.23 18.85 12.99
CA GLN A 14 19.38 18.13 14.26
C GLN A 14 18.22 18.39 15.24
N GLY A 15 17.41 19.38 14.97
CA GLY A 15 16.23 19.71 15.78
C GLY A 15 15.37 20.74 15.10
N ILE A 16 14.09 20.71 15.40
CA ILE A 16 13.10 21.63 14.87
C ILE A 16 12.08 21.96 15.98
N THR A 17 11.54 23.17 15.95
CA THR A 17 10.40 23.57 16.79
C THR A 17 9.15 23.60 15.94
N VAL A 18 8.17 22.78 16.29
CA VAL A 18 6.88 22.67 15.58
C VAL A 18 5.73 22.63 16.59
N GLU A 19 4.52 22.89 16.10
CA GLU A 19 3.30 22.69 16.89
C GLU A 19 3.16 21.20 17.23
N GLN A 20 2.87 20.89 18.49
CA GLN A 20 2.79 19.52 19.00
C GLN A 20 1.79 18.61 18.25
N ASP A 21 0.72 19.21 17.72
CA ASP A 21 -0.34 18.47 17.01
C ASP A 21 0.12 17.87 15.66
N TYR A 22 1.32 18.26 15.19
CA TYR A 22 1.93 17.75 13.97
C TYR A 22 3.09 16.76 14.25
N VAL A 23 3.27 16.33 15.52
CA VAL A 23 4.33 15.42 15.91
C VAL A 23 3.78 14.04 16.21
N CYS A 24 4.43 13.00 15.67
CA CYS A 24 4.20 11.62 16.05
C CYS A 24 5.29 11.17 17.04
N HIS A 25 4.90 10.35 18.00
CA HIS A 25 5.84 9.68 18.89
C HIS A 25 6.36 8.39 18.23
N ILE A 26 7.66 8.24 18.10
CA ILE A 26 8.28 7.01 17.64
C ILE A 26 8.38 6.05 18.83
N PRO A 27 7.73 4.87 18.81
CA PRO A 27 7.87 3.87 19.87
C PRO A 27 9.34 3.45 20.07
N ASP A 28 9.76 3.27 21.32
CA ASP A 28 11.16 2.95 21.68
C ASP A 28 11.66 1.63 21.06
N SER A 29 10.75 0.72 20.71
CA SER A 29 11.06 -0.55 20.04
C SER A 29 11.43 -0.39 18.57
N ILE A 30 11.15 0.77 17.94
CA ILE A 30 11.50 1.03 16.54
C ILE A 30 12.84 1.75 16.48
N PRO A 31 13.90 1.17 15.87
CA PRO A 31 15.15 1.88 15.63
C PRO A 31 14.90 3.14 14.78
N LEU A 32 15.49 4.28 15.14
CA LEU A 32 15.23 5.57 14.50
C LEU A 32 15.58 5.59 13.01
N ASP A 33 16.60 4.84 12.60
CA ASP A 33 16.98 4.66 11.18
C ASP A 33 15.93 3.90 10.37
N LYS A 34 15.05 3.14 11.02
CA LYS A 34 13.95 2.37 10.43
C LYS A 34 12.58 3.03 10.54
N ALA A 35 12.47 4.08 11.35
CA ALA A 35 11.20 4.79 11.56
C ALA A 35 10.77 5.62 10.34
N ALA A 36 11.71 6.26 9.64
CA ALA A 36 11.40 7.17 8.55
C ALA A 36 10.57 6.54 7.40
N PRO A 37 10.85 5.32 6.93
CA PRO A 37 10.01 4.65 5.93
C PRO A 37 8.57 4.41 6.36
N ILE A 38 8.32 4.18 7.65
CA ILE A 38 6.97 3.97 8.20
C ILE A 38 6.12 5.25 8.06
N LEU A 39 6.76 6.43 8.25
CA LEU A 39 6.10 7.73 8.12
C LEU A 39 5.72 8.12 6.67
N CYS A 40 6.18 7.36 5.68
CA CYS A 40 5.84 7.55 4.27
C CYS A 40 5.19 6.28 3.71
N ALA A 41 5.98 5.25 3.43
CA ALA A 41 5.50 4.00 2.86
C ALA A 41 4.51 3.27 3.79
N GLY A 42 4.79 3.25 5.09
CA GLY A 42 3.93 2.61 6.08
C GLY A 42 2.53 3.21 6.08
N ILE A 43 2.39 4.52 6.30
CA ILE A 43 1.07 5.17 6.34
C ILE A 43 0.33 5.09 5.00
N THR A 44 1.07 5.19 3.88
CA THR A 44 0.47 5.11 2.53
C THR A 44 -0.22 3.78 2.29
N LEU A 45 0.36 2.67 2.76
CA LEU A 45 -0.22 1.34 2.60
C LEU A 45 -1.19 0.98 3.74
N TYR A 46 -0.90 1.36 4.97
CA TYR A 46 -1.75 1.09 6.11
C TYR A 46 -3.14 1.72 5.97
N SER A 47 -3.20 2.93 5.43
CA SER A 47 -4.44 3.68 5.25
C SER A 47 -5.47 2.93 4.39
N PRO A 48 -5.19 2.52 3.13
CA PRO A 48 -6.15 1.77 2.33
C PRO A 48 -6.37 0.34 2.85
N LEU A 49 -5.34 -0.34 3.36
CA LEU A 49 -5.49 -1.69 3.90
C LEU A 49 -6.50 -1.74 5.05
N THR A 50 -6.37 -0.84 6.02
CA THR A 50 -7.33 -0.76 7.14
C THR A 50 -8.69 -0.22 6.74
N ARG A 51 -8.75 0.77 5.84
CA ARG A 51 -10.01 1.35 5.36
C ARG A 51 -10.90 0.32 4.67
N TRP A 52 -10.30 -0.57 3.89
CA TRP A 52 -11.00 -1.59 3.11
C TRP A 52 -10.98 -2.97 3.76
N GLY A 53 -10.65 -3.03 5.05
CA GLY A 53 -10.81 -4.21 5.89
C GLY A 53 -9.90 -5.38 5.55
N ALA A 54 -8.64 -5.09 5.16
CA ALA A 54 -7.63 -6.15 5.08
C ALA A 54 -7.51 -6.88 6.42
N GLY A 55 -7.60 -8.21 6.42
CA GLY A 55 -7.60 -8.99 7.65
C GLY A 55 -7.93 -10.47 7.41
N PRO A 56 -8.21 -11.24 8.45
CA PRO A 56 -8.52 -12.66 8.35
C PRO A 56 -9.68 -12.94 7.39
N GLY A 57 -9.50 -13.92 6.51
CA GLY A 57 -10.49 -14.30 5.50
C GLY A 57 -10.54 -13.40 4.27
N LYS A 58 -9.70 -12.36 4.19
CA LYS A 58 -9.56 -11.49 3.02
C LYS A 58 -8.34 -11.86 2.20
N LYS A 59 -8.51 -11.96 0.89
CA LYS A 59 -7.44 -12.14 -0.07
C LYS A 59 -7.04 -10.77 -0.62
N VAL A 60 -5.81 -10.34 -0.32
CA VAL A 60 -5.30 -9.00 -0.65
C VAL A 60 -4.12 -9.11 -1.61
N ALA A 61 -4.12 -8.32 -2.68
CA ALA A 61 -2.99 -8.22 -3.59
C ALA A 61 -2.29 -6.86 -3.47
N ILE A 62 -0.96 -6.88 -3.36
CA ILE A 62 -0.10 -5.70 -3.46
C ILE A 62 0.55 -5.69 -4.84
N VAL A 63 0.25 -4.66 -5.63
CA VAL A 63 0.80 -4.52 -6.99
C VAL A 63 2.02 -3.63 -6.96
N GLY A 64 3.14 -4.18 -7.39
CA GLY A 64 4.47 -3.57 -7.30
C GLY A 64 5.16 -3.91 -5.98
N MET A 65 6.44 -4.27 -6.07
CA MET A 65 7.27 -4.61 -4.91
C MET A 65 8.53 -3.73 -4.87
N GLY A 66 8.28 -2.42 -4.86
CA GLY A 66 9.25 -1.37 -4.52
C GLY A 66 9.21 -1.06 -3.02
N GLY A 67 9.73 0.09 -2.59
CA GLY A 67 9.72 0.51 -1.17
C GLY A 67 8.31 0.53 -0.57
N LEU A 68 7.31 1.05 -1.29
CA LEU A 68 5.91 0.99 -0.86
C LEU A 68 5.41 -0.45 -0.74
N GLY A 69 5.64 -1.28 -1.77
CA GLY A 69 5.14 -2.65 -1.80
C GLY A 69 5.71 -3.53 -0.70
N HIS A 70 6.99 -3.37 -0.33
CA HIS A 70 7.59 -4.08 0.81
C HIS A 70 6.81 -3.84 2.11
N MET A 71 6.51 -2.58 2.44
CA MET A 71 5.69 -2.25 3.61
C MET A 71 4.26 -2.77 3.47
N GLY A 72 3.68 -2.65 2.27
CA GLY A 72 2.32 -3.13 2.01
C GLY A 72 2.16 -4.62 2.26
N VAL A 73 3.10 -5.44 1.82
CA VAL A 73 3.09 -6.88 2.04
C VAL A 73 3.17 -7.21 3.53
N GLN A 74 4.13 -6.61 4.24
CA GLN A 74 4.31 -6.84 5.69
C GLN A 74 3.08 -6.41 6.48
N ILE A 75 2.54 -5.22 6.23
CA ILE A 75 1.35 -4.71 6.91
C ILE A 75 0.13 -5.58 6.62
N SER A 76 -0.10 -5.95 5.36
CA SER A 76 -1.23 -6.80 4.95
C SER A 76 -1.18 -8.16 5.62
N ALA A 77 0.00 -8.79 5.65
CA ALA A 77 0.22 -10.07 6.33
C ALA A 77 0.03 -9.96 7.85
N ALA A 78 0.56 -8.90 8.47
CA ALA A 78 0.40 -8.64 9.91
C ALA A 78 -1.05 -8.33 10.31
N LEU A 79 -1.85 -7.76 9.41
CA LEU A 79 -3.30 -7.62 9.58
C LEU A 79 -4.05 -8.96 9.50
N GLY A 80 -3.37 -10.04 9.09
CA GLY A 80 -3.93 -11.39 8.98
C GLY A 80 -4.59 -11.71 7.65
N ALA A 81 -4.37 -10.92 6.61
CA ALA A 81 -4.88 -11.18 5.28
C ALA A 81 -4.07 -12.27 4.55
N GLU A 82 -4.71 -13.01 3.65
CA GLU A 82 -4.04 -13.83 2.66
C GLU A 82 -3.41 -12.91 1.61
N THR A 83 -2.10 -12.62 1.81
CA THR A 83 -1.41 -11.57 1.05
C THR A 83 -0.71 -12.13 -0.18
N HIS A 84 -1.02 -11.56 -1.33
CA HIS A 84 -0.42 -11.85 -2.62
C HIS A 84 0.39 -10.65 -3.13
N VAL A 85 1.38 -10.92 -3.98
CA VAL A 85 2.16 -9.89 -4.67
C VAL A 85 1.94 -10.03 -6.17
N ILE A 86 1.65 -8.92 -6.85
CA ILE A 86 1.66 -8.85 -8.31
C ILE A 86 2.90 -8.05 -8.71
N SER A 87 3.80 -8.67 -9.46
CA SER A 87 5.07 -8.07 -9.86
C SER A 87 5.41 -8.47 -11.29
N ARG A 88 6.25 -7.67 -11.97
CA ARG A 88 6.62 -7.96 -13.35
C ARG A 88 7.32 -9.32 -13.50
N THR A 89 8.23 -9.64 -12.59
CA THR A 89 9.05 -10.87 -12.65
C THR A 89 9.10 -11.56 -11.30
N ARG A 90 9.59 -12.82 -11.27
CA ARG A 90 9.81 -13.61 -10.06
C ARG A 90 11.03 -13.19 -9.23
N SER A 91 11.81 -12.21 -9.69
CA SER A 91 13.10 -11.87 -9.06
C SER A 91 13.00 -11.52 -7.57
N LYS A 92 11.82 -11.11 -7.10
CA LYS A 92 11.56 -10.75 -5.71
C LYS A 92 10.67 -11.77 -4.96
N GLU A 93 10.50 -12.98 -5.49
CA GLU A 93 9.59 -13.95 -4.90
C GLU A 93 10.05 -14.40 -3.50
N ALA A 94 11.37 -14.59 -3.31
CA ALA A 94 11.93 -14.95 -2.00
C ALA A 94 11.68 -13.84 -0.96
N ASP A 95 11.85 -12.58 -1.35
CA ASP A 95 11.56 -11.45 -0.46
C ASP A 95 10.06 -11.32 -0.16
N ALA A 96 9.20 -11.51 -1.18
CA ALA A 96 7.75 -11.49 -0.99
C ALA A 96 7.31 -12.53 0.07
N ARG A 97 7.81 -13.76 -0.04
CA ARG A 97 7.54 -14.82 0.94
C ARG A 97 8.09 -14.49 2.32
N ARG A 98 9.31 -13.95 2.40
CA ARG A 98 9.91 -13.53 3.67
C ARG A 98 9.09 -12.46 4.38
N PHE A 99 8.44 -11.58 3.63
CA PHE A 99 7.57 -10.51 4.16
C PHE A 99 6.13 -10.97 4.42
N GLY A 100 5.82 -12.25 4.21
CA GLY A 100 4.53 -12.84 4.55
C GLY A 100 3.56 -13.01 3.39
N ALA A 101 3.99 -12.78 2.14
CA ALA A 101 3.14 -13.11 1.00
C ALA A 101 3.06 -14.63 0.81
N VAL A 102 1.86 -15.14 0.52
CA VAL A 102 1.64 -16.55 0.20
C VAL A 102 2.06 -16.89 -1.23
N GLU A 103 1.94 -15.94 -2.15
CA GLU A 103 2.26 -16.12 -3.56
C GLU A 103 2.66 -14.81 -4.25
N LEU A 104 3.54 -14.91 -5.26
CA LEU A 104 3.87 -13.85 -6.20
C LEU A 104 3.44 -14.24 -7.61
N HIS A 105 2.69 -13.36 -8.26
CA HIS A 105 2.17 -13.49 -9.61
C HIS A 105 3.02 -12.65 -10.60
N PRO A 106 3.79 -13.28 -11.49
CA PRO A 106 4.69 -12.59 -12.41
C PRO A 106 3.95 -12.17 -13.69
N THR A 107 3.68 -10.90 -13.89
CA THR A 107 2.89 -10.41 -15.02
C THR A 107 3.59 -10.50 -16.37
N SER A 108 4.88 -10.78 -16.41
CA SER A 108 5.60 -11.08 -17.66
C SER A 108 5.35 -12.50 -18.19
N GLU A 109 4.75 -13.38 -17.39
CA GLU A 109 4.41 -14.73 -17.82
C GLU A 109 3.01 -14.73 -18.46
N PRO A 110 2.84 -15.38 -19.64
CA PRO A 110 1.53 -15.45 -20.30
C PRO A 110 0.47 -16.12 -19.41
N GLY A 111 -0.75 -15.60 -19.45
CA GLY A 111 -1.88 -16.16 -18.70
C GLY A 111 -1.95 -15.75 -17.23
N THR A 112 -0.98 -14.97 -16.72
CA THR A 112 -0.97 -14.55 -15.30
C THR A 112 -2.17 -13.68 -14.96
N TRP A 113 -2.50 -12.70 -15.78
CA TRP A 113 -3.65 -11.82 -15.54
C TRP A 113 -4.96 -12.59 -15.54
N GLU A 114 -5.16 -13.48 -16.51
CA GLU A 114 -6.34 -14.33 -16.63
C GLU A 114 -6.48 -15.27 -15.41
N SER A 115 -5.36 -15.79 -14.93
CA SER A 115 -5.37 -16.68 -13.76
C SER A 115 -5.78 -15.99 -12.47
N MET A 116 -5.61 -14.66 -12.39
CA MET A 116 -5.97 -13.86 -11.21
C MET A 116 -7.40 -13.29 -11.26
N ALA A 117 -8.13 -13.50 -12.36
CA ALA A 117 -9.45 -12.90 -12.52
C ALA A 117 -10.41 -13.22 -11.38
N GLY A 118 -11.00 -12.19 -10.77
CA GLY A 118 -12.01 -12.32 -9.72
C GLY A 118 -11.49 -12.93 -8.41
N GLN A 119 -10.19 -12.87 -8.12
CA GLN A 119 -9.64 -13.55 -6.93
C GLN A 119 -9.55 -12.69 -5.67
N PHE A 120 -9.34 -11.38 -5.79
CA PHE A 120 -8.98 -10.53 -4.65
C PHE A 120 -10.17 -9.75 -4.10
N ASP A 121 -10.26 -9.65 -2.77
CA ASP A 121 -11.19 -8.75 -2.09
C ASP A 121 -10.71 -7.30 -2.17
N LEU A 122 -9.40 -7.11 -2.05
CA LEU A 122 -8.73 -5.81 -2.12
C LEU A 122 -7.44 -5.94 -2.93
N LEU A 123 -7.23 -4.99 -3.81
CA LEU A 123 -5.98 -4.84 -4.55
C LEU A 123 -5.45 -3.43 -4.30
N VAL A 124 -4.19 -3.30 -3.85
CA VAL A 124 -3.53 -2.01 -3.63
C VAL A 124 -2.42 -1.84 -4.64
N SER A 125 -2.59 -0.89 -5.57
CA SER A 125 -1.60 -0.59 -6.61
C SER A 125 -0.65 0.51 -6.16
N THR A 126 0.65 0.17 -6.13
CA THR A 126 1.74 1.12 -5.83
C THR A 126 2.44 1.64 -7.09
N LEU A 127 1.98 1.21 -8.26
CA LEU A 127 2.59 1.57 -9.54
C LEU A 127 2.07 2.92 -10.03
N SER A 128 2.98 3.69 -10.63
CA SER A 128 2.65 4.93 -11.33
C SER A 128 2.44 4.74 -12.83
N ASP A 129 2.98 3.64 -13.39
CA ASP A 129 2.87 3.30 -14.81
C ASP A 129 3.02 1.79 -15.06
N GLY A 130 2.68 1.35 -16.30
CA GLY A 130 2.99 0.01 -16.80
C GLY A 130 1.99 -1.08 -16.44
N VAL A 131 0.78 -0.71 -15.99
CA VAL A 131 -0.33 -1.63 -15.80
C VAL A 131 -1.63 -0.92 -16.20
N GLU A 132 -2.45 -1.61 -16.98
CA GLU A 132 -3.77 -1.12 -17.36
C GLU A 132 -4.75 -1.26 -16.19
N LEU A 133 -5.58 -0.25 -15.98
CA LEU A 133 -6.56 -0.26 -14.89
C LEU A 133 -7.60 -1.36 -15.05
N ASP A 134 -7.95 -1.72 -16.30
CA ASP A 134 -8.86 -2.83 -16.59
C ASP A 134 -8.30 -4.19 -16.09
N ASP A 135 -6.97 -4.42 -16.19
CA ASP A 135 -6.35 -5.64 -15.68
C ASP A 135 -6.49 -5.72 -14.14
N LEU A 136 -6.27 -4.59 -13.46
CA LEU A 136 -6.44 -4.53 -12.00
C LEU A 136 -7.90 -4.76 -11.58
N VAL A 137 -8.85 -4.14 -12.30
CA VAL A 137 -10.28 -4.31 -12.05
C VAL A 137 -10.73 -5.73 -12.33
N ALA A 138 -10.16 -6.41 -13.34
CA ALA A 138 -10.48 -7.81 -13.62
C ALA A 138 -10.07 -8.75 -12.49
N CYS A 139 -8.99 -8.44 -11.75
CA CYS A 139 -8.46 -9.28 -10.67
C CYS A 139 -9.32 -9.26 -9.39
N VAL A 140 -10.13 -8.22 -9.16
CA VAL A 140 -10.95 -8.16 -7.94
C VAL A 140 -12.29 -8.85 -8.12
N LYS A 141 -12.79 -9.44 -7.03
CA LYS A 141 -14.12 -10.08 -6.92
C LYS A 141 -15.24 -9.08 -7.19
N PRO A 142 -16.48 -9.53 -7.40
CA PRO A 142 -17.66 -8.68 -7.22
C PRO A 142 -17.59 -7.94 -5.86
N GLU A 143 -17.95 -6.65 -5.88
CA GLU A 143 -17.82 -5.72 -4.72
C GLU A 143 -16.37 -5.50 -4.23
N GLY A 144 -15.38 -6.05 -4.94
CA GLY A 144 -13.96 -5.89 -4.61
C GLY A 144 -13.45 -4.48 -4.91
N VAL A 145 -12.31 -4.15 -4.30
CA VAL A 145 -11.74 -2.80 -4.33
C VAL A 145 -10.37 -2.78 -4.99
N VAL A 146 -10.18 -1.88 -5.93
CA VAL A 146 -8.87 -1.45 -6.44
C VAL A 146 -8.51 -0.11 -5.81
N ALA A 147 -7.57 -0.12 -4.86
CA ALA A 147 -7.05 1.10 -4.24
C ALA A 147 -5.75 1.52 -4.92
N VAL A 148 -5.72 2.73 -5.49
CA VAL A 148 -4.55 3.27 -6.18
C VAL A 148 -3.83 4.24 -5.24
N VAL A 149 -2.56 3.97 -4.93
CA VAL A 149 -1.68 4.82 -4.12
C VAL A 149 -0.51 5.39 -4.94
N GLY A 150 -0.21 4.78 -6.10
CA GLY A 150 0.71 5.36 -7.08
C GLY A 150 0.14 6.65 -7.66
N LEU A 151 1.03 7.46 -8.25
CA LEU A 151 0.64 8.72 -8.90
C LEU A 151 0.94 8.63 -10.39
N PRO A 152 0.00 8.09 -11.21
CA PRO A 152 0.16 8.04 -12.66
C PRO A 152 0.30 9.46 -13.25
N GLU A 153 1.29 9.67 -14.12
CA GLU A 153 1.47 10.95 -14.80
C GLU A 153 0.50 11.12 -15.98
N HIS A 154 0.00 10.02 -16.51
CA HIS A 154 -0.90 10.00 -17.65
C HIS A 154 -2.33 9.64 -17.25
N ARG A 155 -3.29 9.98 -18.13
CA ARG A 155 -4.69 9.58 -17.95
C ARG A 155 -4.76 8.06 -17.98
N GLN A 156 -5.51 7.51 -17.01
CA GLN A 156 -5.83 6.10 -16.98
C GLN A 156 -7.20 5.91 -17.66
N GLU A 157 -7.24 5.03 -18.65
CA GLU A 157 -8.46 4.65 -19.33
C GLU A 157 -8.94 3.30 -18.82
N PHE A 158 -10.25 3.10 -18.73
CA PHE A 158 -10.86 1.83 -18.37
C PHE A 158 -12.30 1.74 -18.87
N LEU A 159 -12.80 0.52 -19.00
CA LEU A 159 -14.19 0.27 -19.40
C LEU A 159 -15.10 0.31 -18.18
N MET A 160 -15.89 1.36 -18.06
CA MET A 160 -16.82 1.56 -16.92
C MET A 160 -17.73 0.34 -16.69
N ARG A 161 -18.13 -0.41 -17.74
CA ARG A 161 -18.92 -1.62 -17.59
C ARG A 161 -18.28 -2.68 -16.70
N ASN A 162 -16.93 -2.76 -16.65
CA ASN A 162 -16.19 -3.72 -15.84
C ASN A 162 -16.28 -3.39 -14.34
N VAL A 163 -16.63 -2.15 -14.02
CA VAL A 163 -16.87 -1.69 -12.64
C VAL A 163 -18.36 -1.86 -12.29
N VAL A 164 -19.24 -1.43 -13.18
CA VAL A 164 -20.70 -1.41 -12.94
C VAL A 164 -21.29 -2.81 -12.80
N ASN A 165 -20.90 -3.76 -13.68
CA ASN A 165 -21.50 -5.10 -13.73
C ASN A 165 -21.35 -5.88 -12.41
N ASP A 166 -20.21 -5.71 -11.73
CA ASP A 166 -19.89 -6.45 -10.51
C ASP A 166 -19.84 -5.54 -9.26
N GLN A 167 -20.35 -4.31 -9.35
CA GLN A 167 -20.36 -3.33 -8.25
C GLN A 167 -18.97 -3.09 -7.66
N LYS A 168 -17.91 -3.17 -8.48
CA LYS A 168 -16.52 -3.00 -8.06
C LYS A 168 -16.22 -1.54 -7.72
N ILE A 169 -15.19 -1.31 -6.95
CA ILE A 169 -14.80 0.02 -6.48
C ILE A 169 -13.38 0.34 -6.97
N ILE A 170 -13.21 1.52 -7.57
CA ILE A 170 -11.91 2.13 -7.82
C ILE A 170 -11.77 3.30 -6.86
N ALA A 171 -10.72 3.28 -6.03
CA ALA A 171 -10.51 4.25 -4.98
C ALA A 171 -9.08 4.80 -5.02
N GLY A 172 -8.93 6.12 -4.89
CA GLY A 172 -7.66 6.74 -4.60
C GLY A 172 -7.37 6.71 -3.10
N SER A 173 -6.11 6.52 -2.72
CA SER A 173 -5.64 6.71 -1.37
C SER A 173 -4.28 7.39 -1.40
N SER A 174 -4.13 8.45 -0.60
CA SER A 174 -2.86 9.12 -0.42
C SER A 174 -2.22 8.61 0.89
N ILE A 175 -1.67 9.52 1.66
CA ILE A 175 -1.19 9.24 3.02
C ILE A 175 -2.35 9.18 4.01
N GLY A 176 -2.09 9.35 5.29
CA GLY A 176 -3.11 9.54 6.35
C GLY A 176 -2.85 10.81 7.16
N GLY A 177 -3.81 11.17 8.02
CA GLY A 177 -3.62 12.22 9.01
C GLY A 177 -2.69 11.78 10.16
N ILE A 178 -2.32 12.74 11.04
CA ILE A 178 -1.37 12.50 12.15
C ILE A 178 -1.82 11.34 13.06
N ALA A 179 -3.09 11.29 13.41
CA ALA A 179 -3.62 10.19 14.24
C ALA A 179 -3.43 8.81 13.58
N LYS A 180 -3.68 8.71 12.27
CA LYS A 180 -3.48 7.46 11.51
C LYS A 180 -1.99 7.12 11.37
N THR A 181 -1.13 8.14 11.27
CA THR A 181 0.32 7.97 11.24
C THR A 181 0.84 7.47 12.59
N GLN A 182 0.31 7.96 13.71
CA GLN A 182 0.63 7.40 15.02
C GLN A 182 0.13 5.96 15.17
N GLU A 183 -1.05 5.65 14.64
CA GLU A 183 -1.60 4.30 14.65
C GLU A 183 -0.70 3.29 13.91
N VAL A 184 -0.20 3.63 12.71
CA VAL A 184 0.70 2.73 11.98
C VAL A 184 2.06 2.57 12.67
N LEU A 185 2.61 3.60 13.31
CA LEU A 185 3.83 3.48 14.11
C LEU A 185 3.64 2.46 15.25
N ASN A 186 2.56 2.59 16.00
CA ASN A 186 2.23 1.67 17.08
C ASN A 186 1.98 0.24 16.55
N PHE A 187 1.32 0.11 15.41
CA PHE A 187 1.08 -1.17 14.75
C PHE A 187 2.40 -1.83 14.33
N CYS A 188 3.29 -1.09 13.67
CA CYS A 188 4.60 -1.60 13.28
C CYS A 188 5.45 -2.02 14.48
N ALA A 189 5.42 -1.24 15.57
CA ALA A 189 6.12 -1.58 16.82
C ALA A 189 5.58 -2.88 17.43
N ALA A 190 4.27 -3.08 17.44
CA ALA A 190 3.62 -4.26 18.01
C ALA A 190 3.89 -5.55 17.21
N HIS A 191 4.16 -5.43 15.90
CA HIS A 191 4.38 -6.55 14.98
C HIS A 191 5.82 -6.69 14.49
N ASP A 192 6.76 -5.90 15.03
CA ASP A 192 8.18 -5.87 14.64
C ASP A 192 8.39 -5.66 13.12
N LEU A 193 7.59 -4.75 12.54
CA LEU A 193 7.66 -4.42 11.12
C LEU A 193 8.61 -3.24 10.87
N SER A 194 9.55 -3.43 9.95
CA SER A 194 10.48 -2.39 9.50
C SER A 194 11.02 -2.68 8.11
N LEU A 195 11.59 -1.67 7.45
CA LEU A 195 12.34 -1.82 6.19
C LEU A 195 13.82 -2.06 6.45
#